data_c62181ae70ce28006ecbcb2a7d9bf063
#
_entry.id   c62181ae70ce28006ecbcb2a7d9bf063
#
_cell.length_a   1.000
_cell.length_b   1.000
_cell.length_c   1.000
_cell.angle_alpha   90.00
_cell.angle_beta   90.00
_cell.angle_gamma   90.00
#
_symmetry.space_group_name_H-M   'P 1'
#
loop_
_entity.id
_entity.type
_entity.pdbx_description
1 polymer ?
#
loop_
_entity_poly.entity_id
_entity_poly.type
_entity_poly.pdbx_seq_one_letter_code
_entity_poly.pdbx_strand_id
1 'polypeptide(L)'
;MVELTSAEKRAMCEELTRHLPKIRKLLSLTQADLGNLTGLSRVTISQIESGKVRMTWLHLNAIMFICAVNQRSKEYFYANNLLGPRYLQFVQGKDENIPPDYNVTVRTEMIDMYQKMQKEKTGD
;
A
#
# COMPACT_ATOMS: atom_id res chain seq x y z
N MET A 1 0.99 21.31 0.95
CA MET A 1 1.16 19.84 0.88
C MET A 1 2.05 19.49 -0.30
N VAL A 2 2.78 18.39 -0.15
CA VAL A 2 3.49 17.80 -1.29
C VAL A 2 2.50 17.45 -2.39
N GLU A 3 2.84 17.81 -3.61
CA GLU A 3 2.06 17.44 -4.80
C GLU A 3 2.91 16.56 -5.72
N LEU A 4 2.29 15.60 -6.35
CA LEU A 4 2.94 14.75 -7.34
C LEU A 4 2.44 15.10 -8.73
N THR A 5 3.36 15.28 -9.66
CA THR A 5 3.01 15.44 -11.08
C THR A 5 2.48 14.13 -11.64
N SER A 6 1.80 14.21 -12.77
CA SER A 6 1.36 13.00 -13.49
C SER A 6 2.55 12.11 -13.87
N ALA A 7 3.69 12.71 -14.21
CA ALA A 7 4.91 11.99 -14.53
C ALA A 7 5.48 11.24 -13.31
N GLU A 8 5.47 11.87 -12.14
CA GLU A 8 5.91 11.24 -10.89
C GLU A 8 5.00 10.06 -10.51
N LYS A 9 3.70 10.22 -10.60
CA LYS A 9 2.73 9.15 -10.33
C LYS A 9 2.93 7.98 -11.29
N ARG A 10 3.13 8.28 -12.57
CA ARG A 10 3.39 7.25 -13.60
C ARG A 10 4.67 6.48 -13.29
N ALA A 11 5.73 7.17 -12.94
CA ALA A 11 7.01 6.54 -12.61
C ALA A 11 6.86 5.59 -11.41
N MET A 12 6.13 6.00 -10.38
CA MET A 12 5.83 5.17 -9.22
C MET A 12 5.02 3.94 -9.59
N CYS A 13 4.01 4.10 -10.46
CA CYS A 13 3.21 2.98 -10.94
C CYS A 13 4.04 1.98 -11.74
N GLU A 14 4.93 2.47 -12.60
CA GLU A 14 5.84 1.62 -13.37
C GLU A 14 6.80 0.85 -12.47
N GLU A 15 7.34 1.52 -11.46
CA GLU A 15 8.22 0.88 -10.48
C GLU A 15 7.51 -0.24 -9.72
N LEU A 16 6.32 0.03 -9.19
CA LEU A 16 5.55 -0.98 -8.47
C LEU A 16 5.16 -2.15 -9.40
N THR A 17 4.80 -1.85 -10.64
CA THR A 17 4.47 -2.89 -11.64
C THR A 17 5.61 -3.87 -11.81
N ARG A 18 6.86 -3.39 -11.90
CA ARG A 18 8.03 -4.26 -12.07
C ARG A 18 8.23 -5.20 -10.88
N HIS A 19 7.87 -4.78 -9.69
CA HIS A 19 8.06 -5.57 -8.47
C HIS A 19 6.84 -6.38 -8.07
N LEU A 20 5.69 -6.16 -8.68
CA LEU A 20 4.42 -6.74 -8.24
C LEU A 20 4.41 -8.27 -8.22
N PRO A 21 4.89 -8.99 -9.25
CA PRO A 21 4.91 -10.45 -9.19
C PRO A 21 5.75 -10.99 -8.03
N LYS A 22 6.87 -10.33 -7.74
CA LYS A 22 7.78 -10.73 -6.67
C LYS A 22 7.18 -10.47 -5.29
N ILE A 23 6.54 -9.32 -5.13
CA ILE A 23 5.82 -8.98 -3.89
C ILE A 23 4.70 -9.98 -3.64
N ARG A 24 3.91 -10.27 -4.66
CA ARG A 24 2.81 -11.23 -4.58
C ARG A 24 3.30 -12.61 -4.13
N LYS A 25 4.38 -13.10 -4.73
CA LYS A 25 5.00 -14.37 -4.36
C LYS A 25 5.53 -14.37 -2.94
N LEU A 26 6.13 -13.26 -2.53
CA LEU A 26 6.63 -13.08 -1.16
C LEU A 26 5.51 -13.21 -0.13
N LEU A 27 4.33 -12.73 -0.47
CA LEU A 27 3.13 -12.81 0.39
C LEU A 27 2.35 -14.11 0.18
N SER A 28 2.83 -15.01 -0.69
CA SER A 28 2.15 -16.26 -1.05
C SER A 28 0.76 -16.04 -1.63
N LEU A 29 0.59 -14.97 -2.41
CA LEU A 29 -0.68 -14.60 -3.03
C LEU A 29 -0.67 -14.96 -4.51
N THR A 30 -1.75 -15.61 -4.97
CA THR A 30 -2.02 -15.74 -6.40
C THR A 30 -2.53 -14.41 -6.94
N GLN A 31 -2.62 -14.28 -8.26
CA GLN A 31 -3.25 -13.12 -8.88
C GLN A 31 -4.71 -12.96 -8.43
N ALA A 32 -5.42 -14.07 -8.31
CA ALA A 32 -6.80 -14.08 -7.82
C ALA A 32 -6.88 -13.61 -6.36
N ASP A 33 -5.95 -14.06 -5.51
CA ASP A 33 -5.88 -13.64 -4.11
C ASP A 33 -5.67 -12.13 -4.00
N LEU A 34 -4.70 -11.61 -4.74
CA LEU A 34 -4.43 -10.16 -4.71
C LEU A 34 -5.62 -9.36 -5.23
N GLY A 35 -6.27 -9.85 -6.28
CA GLY A 35 -7.49 -9.25 -6.79
C GLY A 35 -8.59 -9.19 -5.72
N ASN A 36 -8.80 -10.29 -5.02
CA ASN A 36 -9.78 -10.37 -3.95
C ASN A 36 -9.49 -9.37 -2.81
N LEU A 37 -8.23 -9.28 -2.39
CA LEU A 37 -7.84 -8.38 -1.30
C LEU A 37 -7.95 -6.90 -1.68
N THR A 38 -7.66 -6.56 -2.92
CA THR A 38 -7.65 -5.17 -3.39
C THR A 38 -8.98 -4.69 -3.96
N GLY A 39 -9.89 -5.62 -4.27
CA GLY A 39 -11.11 -5.31 -5.00
C GLY A 39 -10.91 -5.21 -6.51
N LEU A 40 -9.72 -5.53 -7.01
CA LEU A 40 -9.44 -5.58 -8.45
C LEU A 40 -9.75 -6.98 -8.99
N SER A 41 -10.10 -7.06 -10.28
CA SER A 41 -10.31 -8.38 -10.87
C SER A 41 -8.97 -9.10 -11.08
N ARG A 42 -8.99 -10.43 -11.08
CA ARG A 42 -7.82 -11.24 -11.43
C ARG A 42 -7.29 -10.87 -12.81
N VAL A 43 -8.19 -10.61 -13.76
CA VAL A 43 -7.84 -10.21 -15.12
C VAL A 43 -7.06 -8.90 -15.11
N THR A 44 -7.50 -7.93 -14.33
CA THR A 44 -6.81 -6.64 -14.18
C THR A 44 -5.39 -6.84 -13.64
N ILE A 45 -5.22 -7.63 -12.58
CA ILE A 45 -3.89 -7.94 -12.02
C ILE A 45 -3.01 -8.61 -13.08
N SER A 46 -3.53 -9.60 -13.78
CA SER A 46 -2.81 -10.32 -14.85
C SER A 46 -2.37 -9.37 -15.96
N GLN A 47 -3.24 -8.49 -16.40
CA GLN A 47 -2.93 -7.52 -17.47
C GLN A 47 -1.91 -6.49 -17.04
N ILE A 48 -1.94 -6.04 -15.80
CA ILE A 48 -0.92 -5.15 -15.26
C ILE A 48 0.44 -5.85 -15.23
N GLU A 49 0.51 -7.06 -14.69
CA GLU A 49 1.76 -7.81 -14.59
C GLU A 49 2.36 -8.15 -15.95
N SER A 50 1.52 -8.40 -16.95
CA SER A 50 1.99 -8.69 -18.31
C SER A 50 2.35 -7.43 -19.12
N GLY A 51 2.08 -6.24 -18.61
CA GLY A 51 2.31 -4.99 -19.31
C GLY A 51 1.24 -4.62 -20.33
N LYS A 52 0.15 -5.38 -20.40
CA LYS A 52 -0.96 -5.14 -21.33
C LYS A 52 -1.75 -3.87 -20.97
N VAL A 53 -1.85 -3.60 -19.66
CA VAL A 53 -2.55 -2.44 -19.11
C VAL A 53 -1.61 -1.76 -18.13
N ARG A 54 -1.59 -0.43 -18.14
CA ARG A 54 -0.81 0.34 -17.18
C ARG A 54 -1.49 0.34 -15.83
N MET A 55 -0.71 0.21 -14.77
CA MET A 55 -1.19 0.43 -13.42
C MET A 55 -1.63 1.89 -13.27
N THR A 56 -2.85 2.11 -12.83
CA THR A 56 -3.34 3.46 -12.51
C THR A 56 -2.96 3.83 -11.07
N TRP A 57 -3.09 5.11 -10.73
CA TRP A 57 -2.85 5.57 -9.37
C TRP A 57 -3.79 4.90 -8.36
N LEU A 58 -5.05 4.65 -8.74
CA LEU A 58 -6.01 3.90 -7.94
C LEU A 58 -5.55 2.46 -7.69
N HIS A 59 -5.08 1.80 -8.72
CA HIS A 59 -4.52 0.44 -8.60
C HIS A 59 -3.34 0.42 -7.62
N LEU A 60 -2.42 1.37 -7.78
CA LEU A 60 -1.25 1.49 -6.91
C LEU A 60 -1.66 1.64 -5.45
N ASN A 61 -2.59 2.54 -5.15
CA ASN A 61 -2.99 2.80 -3.78
C ASN A 61 -3.71 1.60 -3.15
N ALA A 62 -4.51 0.86 -3.92
CA ALA A 62 -5.15 -0.36 -3.43
C ALA A 62 -4.10 -1.44 -3.08
N ILE A 63 -3.10 -1.61 -3.92
CA ILE A 63 -2.01 -2.57 -3.71
C ILE A 63 -1.12 -2.12 -2.54
N MET A 64 -0.83 -0.83 -2.45
CA MET A 64 0.02 -0.28 -1.40
C MET A 64 -0.59 -0.47 -0.01
N PHE A 65 -1.91 -0.41 0.11
CA PHE A 65 -2.54 -0.69 1.39
C PHE A 65 -2.22 -2.11 1.88
N ILE A 66 -2.33 -3.10 1.00
CA ILE A 66 -1.99 -4.50 1.33
C ILE A 66 -0.52 -4.63 1.70
N CYS A 67 0.36 -3.97 0.94
CA CYS A 67 1.81 -4.00 1.20
C CYS A 67 2.17 -3.33 2.54
N ALA A 68 1.47 -2.27 2.91
CA ALA A 68 1.74 -1.52 4.12
C ALA A 68 1.34 -2.26 5.41
N VAL A 69 0.31 -3.11 5.34
CA VAL A 69 -0.19 -3.85 6.52
C VAL A 69 0.45 -5.23 6.68
N ASN A 70 1.30 -5.65 5.76
CA ASN A 70 2.01 -6.92 5.82
C ASN A 70 3.50 -6.70 6.06
N GLN A 71 4.04 -7.36 7.09
CA GLN A 71 5.44 -7.15 7.51
C GLN A 71 6.44 -7.51 6.42
N ARG A 72 6.23 -8.62 5.72
CA ARG A 72 7.17 -9.08 4.67
C ARG A 72 7.27 -8.09 3.52
N SER A 73 6.15 -7.54 3.06
CA SER A 73 6.16 -6.56 1.99
C SER A 73 6.74 -5.23 2.45
N LYS A 74 6.49 -4.80 3.69
CA LYS A 74 7.12 -3.61 4.27
C LYS A 74 8.65 -3.74 4.24
N GLU A 75 9.18 -4.86 4.70
CA GLU A 75 10.62 -5.13 4.68
C GLU A 75 11.17 -5.12 3.26
N TYR A 76 10.45 -5.70 2.31
CA TYR A 76 10.83 -5.70 0.90
C TYR A 76 10.92 -4.28 0.34
N PHE A 77 9.94 -3.43 0.65
CA PHE A 77 9.93 -2.03 0.22
C PHE A 77 11.14 -1.25 0.75
N TYR A 78 11.46 -1.42 2.03
CA TYR A 78 12.64 -0.78 2.61
C TYR A 78 13.92 -1.29 1.99
N ALA A 79 14.06 -2.61 1.84
CA ALA A 79 15.27 -3.21 1.28
C ALA A 79 15.53 -2.80 -0.17
N ASN A 80 14.48 -2.55 -0.94
CA ASN A 80 14.56 -2.17 -2.35
C ASN A 80 14.34 -0.68 -2.59
N ASN A 81 14.17 0.09 -1.54
CA ASN A 81 13.91 1.55 -1.61
C ASN A 81 12.79 1.90 -2.59
N LEU A 82 11.68 1.16 -2.52
CA LEU A 82 10.55 1.35 -3.44
C LEU A 82 9.74 2.58 -3.07
N LEU A 83 9.33 3.34 -4.08
CA LEU A 83 8.50 4.55 -4.03
C LEU A 83 9.09 5.71 -3.22
N GLY A 84 9.98 5.43 -2.27
CA GLY A 84 10.67 6.43 -1.49
C GLY A 84 9.79 7.26 -0.54
N PRO A 85 10.37 8.24 0.16
CA PRO A 85 9.64 9.04 1.13
C PRO A 85 8.61 9.99 0.52
N ARG A 86 8.77 10.34 -0.75
CA ARG A 86 7.87 11.28 -1.41
C ARG A 86 6.45 10.74 -1.55
N TYR A 87 6.30 9.45 -1.80
CA TYR A 87 4.98 8.81 -1.80
C TYR A 87 4.30 8.94 -0.43
N LEU A 88 5.04 8.65 0.65
CA LEU A 88 4.50 8.76 2.01
C LEU A 88 4.14 10.20 2.36
N GLN A 89 5.00 11.17 2.02
CA GLN A 89 4.68 12.58 2.22
C GLN A 89 3.37 12.97 1.54
N PHE A 90 3.18 12.50 0.32
CA PHE A 90 1.98 12.82 -0.47
C PHE A 90 0.72 12.22 0.18
N VAL A 91 0.71 10.93 0.50
CA VAL A 91 -0.49 10.27 1.05
C VAL A 91 -0.75 10.67 2.50
N GLN A 92 0.26 11.15 3.22
CA GLN A 92 0.09 11.67 4.58
C GLN A 92 -0.23 13.18 4.62
N GLY A 93 -0.29 13.84 3.46
CA GLY A 93 -0.59 15.27 3.39
C GLY A 93 0.48 16.17 3.99
N LYS A 94 1.75 15.75 3.96
CA LYS A 94 2.87 16.53 4.50
C LYS A 94 3.28 17.66 3.57
N ASP A 95 3.90 18.70 4.13
CA ASP A 95 4.55 19.75 3.35
C ASP A 95 5.94 19.28 2.89
N GLU A 96 6.51 19.99 1.90
CA GLU A 96 7.78 19.60 1.26
C GLU A 96 8.92 19.33 2.23
N ASN A 97 9.02 20.15 3.29
CA ASN A 97 10.14 20.07 4.24
C ASN A 97 9.83 19.23 5.48
N ILE A 98 8.66 18.61 5.53
CA ILE A 98 8.24 17.79 6.67
C ILE A 98 8.46 16.33 6.30
N PRO A 99 9.30 15.58 7.04
CA PRO A 99 9.49 14.16 6.75
C PRO A 99 8.22 13.37 6.99
N PRO A 100 8.01 12.26 6.26
CA PRO A 100 6.85 11.42 6.50
C PRO A 100 6.98 10.63 7.79
N ASP A 101 5.83 10.19 8.30
CA ASP A 101 5.78 9.24 9.40
C ASP A 101 6.08 7.84 8.84
N TYR A 102 7.12 7.18 9.37
CA TYR A 102 7.55 5.87 8.86
C TYR A 102 6.93 4.69 9.60
N ASN A 103 6.54 4.89 10.85
CA ASN A 103 6.06 3.82 11.73
C ASN A 103 4.54 3.85 11.88
N VAL A 104 3.83 3.92 10.76
CA VAL A 104 2.37 3.87 10.76
C VAL A 104 1.93 2.41 10.71
N THR A 105 1.38 1.92 11.81
CA THR A 105 0.85 0.56 11.89
C THR A 105 -0.51 0.55 12.57
N VAL A 106 -1.35 -0.38 12.15
CA VAL A 106 -2.58 -0.68 12.89
C VAL A 106 -2.21 -1.67 13.99
N ARG A 107 -2.29 -1.23 15.24
CA ARG A 107 -2.01 -2.08 16.40
C ARG A 107 -3.29 -2.72 16.88
N THR A 108 -3.34 -4.04 16.82
CA THR A 108 -4.50 -4.82 17.26
C THR A 108 -4.82 -4.54 18.72
N GLU A 109 -3.79 -4.40 19.55
CA GLU A 109 -3.94 -4.11 20.98
C GLU A 109 -4.69 -2.78 21.23
N MET A 110 -4.44 -1.78 20.41
CA MET A 110 -5.12 -0.50 20.53
C MET A 110 -6.60 -0.60 20.16
N ILE A 111 -6.92 -1.41 19.15
CA ILE A 111 -8.29 -1.68 18.75
C ILE A 111 -9.03 -2.39 19.88
N ASP A 112 -8.42 -3.41 20.46
CA ASP A 112 -8.98 -4.15 21.59
C ASP A 112 -9.22 -3.24 22.79
N MET A 113 -8.25 -2.39 23.13
CA MET A 113 -8.39 -1.40 24.20
C MET A 113 -9.54 -0.44 23.95
N TYR A 114 -9.66 0.06 22.73
CA TYR A 114 -10.74 0.97 22.36
C TYR A 114 -12.10 0.30 22.51
N GLN A 115 -12.24 -0.92 22.03
CA GLN A 115 -13.46 -1.70 22.17
C GLN A 115 -13.84 -1.94 23.64
N LYS A 116 -12.86 -2.26 24.48
CA LYS A 116 -13.05 -2.41 25.93
C LYS A 116 -13.55 -1.13 26.55
N MET A 117 -12.93 0.00 26.20
CA MET A 117 -13.34 1.32 26.71
C MET A 117 -14.78 1.65 26.30
N GLN A 118 -15.17 1.31 25.08
CA GLN A 118 -16.54 1.53 24.61
C GLN A 118 -17.56 0.67 25.39
N LYS A 119 -17.23 -0.58 25.69
CA LYS A 119 -18.08 -1.46 26.50
C LYS A 119 -18.28 -0.93 27.91
N GLU A 120 -17.23 -0.48 28.56
CA GLU A 120 -17.29 0.12 29.90
C GLU A 120 -18.17 1.37 29.92
N LYS A 121 -18.08 2.17 28.84
CA LYS A 121 -18.87 3.41 28.69
C LYS A 121 -20.34 3.14 28.50
N THR A 122 -20.70 2.05 27.84
CA THR A 122 -22.11 1.69 27.55
C THR A 122 -22.73 0.81 28.64
N GLY A 123 -21.94 0.34 29.59
CA GLY A 123 -22.42 -0.54 30.66
C GLY A 123 -22.66 -1.98 30.21
N ASP A 124 -22.14 -2.39 29.06
CA ASP A 124 -22.31 -3.75 28.51
C ASP A 124 -21.13 -4.66 28.85
#